data_62312d9338899dbfa122dd48bb7eb622
#
_entry.id   62312d9338899dbfa122dd48bb7eb622
#
_cell.length_a   1.000
_cell.length_b   1.000
_cell.length_c   1.000
_cell.angle_alpha   90.00
_cell.angle_beta   90.00
_cell.angle_gamma   90.00
#
_symmetry.space_group_name_H-M   'P 1'
#
loop_
_entity.id
_entity.type
_entity.pdbx_description
1 polymer ?
#
loop_
_entity_poly.entity_id
_entity_poly.type
_entity_poly.pdbx_seq_one_letter_code
_entity_poly.pdbx_strand_id
1 'polypeptide(L)' 'MAQGTVKWFNAXKGFGFITPDSGEGDVFVHYSEIQSGGFKSLDENARVDFEIGQGTKGPQATGVTTL' A
#
# COMPACT_ATOMS: atom_id res chain seq x y z
N MET A 1 -0.93 1.44 13.76
CA MET A 1 -0.44 1.19 12.40
C MET A 1 -0.78 -0.22 11.98
N ALA A 2 -1.12 -0.38 10.72
CA ALA A 2 -1.47 -1.70 10.20
C ALA A 2 -0.28 -2.28 9.45
N GLN A 3 -0.27 -3.58 9.32
CA GLN A 3 0.72 -4.27 8.51
C GLN A 3 0.02 -5.16 7.51
N GLY A 4 0.67 -5.41 6.41
CA GLY A 4 0.11 -6.27 5.40
C GLY A 4 1.12 -6.64 4.35
N THR A 5 0.61 -7.28 3.30
CA THR A 5 1.43 -7.77 2.20
C THR A 5 0.95 -7.13 0.91
N VAL A 6 1.88 -6.68 0.09
CA VAL A 6 1.52 -6.11 -1.20
C VAL A 6 0.96 -7.20 -2.10
N LYS A 7 -0.27 -7.03 -2.52
CA LYS A 7 -0.90 -7.99 -3.41
C LYS A 7 -0.35 -7.83 -4.83
N TRP A 8 -0.33 -6.60 -5.30
CA TRP A 8 0.33 -6.24 -6.54
C TRP A 8 0.48 -4.72 -6.59
N PHE A 9 1.41 -4.26 -7.41
CA PHE A 9 1.60 -2.84 -7.59
C PHE A 9 2.08 -2.61 -9.01
N ASN A 10 1.51 -1.59 -9.68
CA ASN A 10 1.88 -1.25 -11.04
C ASN A 10 2.57 0.10 -11.03
N ALA A 11 3.87 0.11 -11.18
CA ALA A 11 4.64 1.33 -11.13
C ALA A 11 4.34 2.29 -12.27
N UNK A 12 3.93 1.78 -13.15
CA UNK A 12 3.62 2.52 -14.26
C UNK A 12 2.44 3.27 -14.11
N LYS A 13 1.48 2.66 -13.61
CA LYS A 13 0.24 3.37 -13.35
C LYS A 13 0.26 4.09 -12.01
N GLY A 14 1.13 3.68 -11.13
CA GLY A 14 1.32 4.38 -9.88
C GLY A 14 0.37 3.97 -8.76
N PHE A 15 -0.17 2.76 -8.81
CA PHE A 15 -1.05 2.31 -7.74
C PHE A 15 -1.07 0.78 -7.65
N GLY A 16 -1.63 0.31 -6.57
CA GLY A 16 -1.76 -1.12 -6.36
C GLY A 16 -2.65 -1.38 -5.16
N PHE A 17 -2.54 -2.60 -4.61
CA PHE A 17 -3.35 -3.01 -3.49
C PHE A 17 -2.52 -3.77 -2.46
N ILE A 18 -2.87 -3.57 -1.20
CA ILE A 18 -2.25 -4.25 -0.07
C ILE A 18 -3.31 -5.11 0.59
N THR A 19 -2.93 -6.32 0.97
CA THR A 19 -3.80 -7.20 1.73
C THR A 19 -3.43 -7.06 3.21
N PRO A 20 -4.26 -6.41 4.02
CA PRO A 20 -3.94 -6.24 5.43
C PRO A 20 -3.92 -7.58 6.17
N ASP A 21 -3.06 -7.67 7.17
CA ASP A 21 -3.00 -8.88 7.98
C ASP A 21 -4.30 -9.13 8.75
N SER A 22 -5.04 -8.06 9.04
CA SER A 22 -6.29 -8.18 9.76
C SER A 22 -7.39 -8.90 8.99
N GLY A 23 -7.21 -9.07 7.70
CA GLY A 23 -8.21 -9.74 6.89
C GLY A 23 -9.37 -8.88 6.43
N GLU A 24 -9.22 -7.59 6.49
CA GLU A 24 -10.31 -6.65 6.18
C GLU A 24 -10.58 -6.46 4.69
N GLY A 25 -9.90 -7.08 3.84
CA GLY A 25 -10.06 -6.85 2.42
C GLY A 25 -8.97 -5.92 1.90
N ASP A 26 -8.77 -5.95 0.62
CA ASP A 26 -7.65 -5.23 0.02
C ASP A 26 -7.81 -3.72 0.15
N VAL A 27 -6.69 -3.06 0.33
CA VAL A 27 -6.64 -1.61 0.52
C VAL A 27 -5.88 -0.99 -0.64
N PHE A 28 -6.46 0.03 -1.26
CA PHE A 28 -5.84 0.74 -2.36
C PHE A 28 -4.61 1.51 -1.87
N VAL A 29 -3.54 1.52 -2.67
CA VAL A 29 -2.37 2.31 -2.35
C VAL A 29 -1.90 3.05 -3.60
N HIS A 30 -1.64 4.35 -3.45
CA HIS A 30 -1.14 5.20 -4.53
C HIS A 30 0.33 5.50 -4.27
N TYR A 31 1.11 5.69 -5.33
CA TYR A 31 2.55 5.87 -5.16
C TYR A 31 2.89 7.07 -4.28
N SER A 32 2.02 8.08 -4.27
CA SER A 32 2.27 9.27 -3.46
C SER A 32 2.31 8.95 -1.96
N GLU A 33 1.77 7.80 -1.57
CA GLU A 33 1.74 7.41 -0.16
C GLU A 33 2.90 6.52 0.24
N ILE A 34 3.77 6.19 -0.68
CA ILE A 34 4.92 5.35 -0.36
C ILE A 34 6.04 6.21 0.20
N GLN A 35 6.48 5.87 1.40
CA GLN A 35 7.48 6.64 2.12
C GLN A 35 8.86 6.07 1.89
N SER A 36 9.29 6.01 0.66
CA SER A 36 10.64 5.56 0.37
C SER A 36 11.42 6.67 -0.28
N GLY A 37 12.71 6.67 -0.08
CA GLY A 37 13.55 7.70 -0.69
C GLY A 37 13.95 7.28 -2.09
N GLY A 38 13.33 7.80 -3.08
CA GLY A 38 13.70 7.52 -4.44
C GLY A 38 12.59 6.81 -5.19
N PHE A 39 12.87 5.63 -5.70
CA PHE A 39 11.93 4.94 -6.56
C PHE A 39 10.70 4.49 -5.77
N LYS A 40 9.55 5.00 -6.17
CA LYS A 40 8.31 4.72 -5.44
C LYS A 40 7.57 3.57 -6.07
N SER A 41 7.92 2.39 -5.62
CA SER A 41 7.31 1.17 -6.10
C SER A 41 7.29 0.14 -4.98
N LEU A 42 6.40 -0.83 -5.09
CA LEU A 42 6.31 -1.90 -4.12
C LEU A 42 6.42 -3.23 -4.83
N ASP A 43 7.21 -4.13 -4.27
CA ASP A 43 7.32 -5.46 -4.84
C ASP A 43 6.14 -6.32 -4.42
N GLU A 44 5.70 -7.16 -5.31
CA GLU A 44 4.63 -8.11 -5.01
C GLU A 44 5.06 -8.98 -3.83
N ASN A 45 4.17 -9.18 -2.89
CA ASN A 45 4.39 -9.97 -1.68
C ASN A 45 5.30 -9.30 -0.64
N ALA A 46 5.72 -8.07 -0.86
CA ALA A 46 6.52 -7.37 0.12
C ALA A 46 5.70 -7.04 1.36
N ARG A 47 6.34 -7.06 2.52
CA ARG A 47 5.68 -6.69 3.77
C ARG A 47 5.76 -5.19 3.97
N VAL A 48 4.67 -4.60 4.38
CA VAL A 48 4.60 -3.15 4.55
C VAL A 48 3.87 -2.76 5.83
N ASP A 49 4.17 -1.56 6.27
CA ASP A 49 3.53 -0.90 7.40
C ASP A 49 2.75 0.28 6.84
N PHE A 50 1.54 0.54 7.32
CA PHE A 50 0.76 1.63 6.76
C PHE A 50 -0.39 2.01 7.68
N GLU A 51 -1.07 3.12 7.34
CA GLU A 51 -2.30 3.52 8.00
C GLU A 51 -3.44 3.35 7.02
N ILE A 52 -4.61 3.07 7.50
CA ILE A 52 -5.80 2.96 6.66
C ILE A 52 -6.64 4.21 6.84
N GLY A 53 -6.91 4.87 5.73
CA GLY A 53 -7.77 6.04 5.72
C GLY A 53 -8.86 5.88 4.68
N GLN A 54 -9.69 6.89 4.54
CA GLN A 54 -10.75 6.89 3.54
C GLN A 54 -10.32 7.72 2.34
N GLY A 55 -10.36 7.13 1.18
CA GLY A 55 -10.08 7.83 -0.05
C GLY A 55 -11.30 7.83 -0.95
N THR A 56 -11.15 8.39 -2.14
CA THR A 56 -12.27 8.44 -3.08
C THR A 56 -12.67 7.06 -3.57
N LYS A 57 -11.76 6.11 -3.52
CA LYS A 57 -12.04 4.74 -3.97
C LYS A 57 -12.33 3.79 -2.82
N GLY A 58 -12.58 4.31 -1.62
CA GLY A 58 -12.81 3.50 -0.45
C GLY A 58 -11.59 3.48 0.46
N PRO A 59 -11.37 2.40 1.21
CA PRO A 59 -10.21 2.34 2.10
C PRO A 59 -8.91 2.50 1.33
N GLN A 60 -8.03 3.33 1.84
CA GLN A 60 -6.80 3.68 1.16
C GLN A 60 -5.65 3.68 2.14
N ALA A 61 -4.51 3.09 1.74
CA ALA A 61 -3.33 3.06 2.58
C ALA A 61 -2.60 4.40 2.49
N THR A 62 -2.11 4.86 3.64
CA THR A 62 -1.32 6.08 3.69
C THR A 62 -0.05 5.81 4.50
N GLY A 63 0.98 6.59 4.23
CA GLY A 63 2.22 6.48 4.96
C GLY A 63 2.86 5.10 4.86
N VAL A 64 2.90 4.54 3.68
CA VAL A 64 3.36 3.17 3.48
C VAL A 64 4.87 3.08 3.54
N THR A 65 5.38 2.18 4.38
CA THR A 65 6.82 1.92 4.43
C THR A 65 7.07 0.43 4.32
N THR A 66 8.13 0.08 3.60
CA THR A 66 8.52 -1.31 3.45
C THR A 66 9.23 -1.79 4.72
N LEU A 67 8.85 -2.96 5.18
CA LEU A 67 9.45 -3.53 6.39
C LEU A 67 10.77 -4.22 6.09
#